data_0bbe1d4c77410bb5a3d08baeb34750d0
#
_entry.id   0bbe1d4c77410bb5a3d08baeb34750d0
#
_cell.length_a   1.000
_cell.length_b   1.000
_cell.length_c   1.000
_cell.angle_alpha   90.00
_cell.angle_beta   90.00
_cell.angle_gamma   90.00
#
_symmetry.space_group_name_H-M   'P 1'
#
loop_
_entity.id
_entity.type
_entity.pdbx_description
1 polymer ?
#
loop_
_entity_poly.entity_id
_entity_poly.type
_entity_poly.pdbx_seq_one_letter_code
_entity_poly.pdbx_strand_id
1 'polypeptide(L)'
;PQLLPLYRRLTRAIRDVDARHMIILEGAHWATDFSVFDDYTPEEAADNIVLEFHKYWSDPDEESLAPFVETAKRLNVPLWMGEGGENNLQWYTYAFPMYERLGIGWCFWAYKKMEVPNSPATFEKPEGWDQITAYLDGGERPAPEAAQAIFDRFLNCISHGEYHPEIIRALTRRPPLEIPAGAYDAEDIQSGRRAGSVFRRTSKATLLFADGHTGEADWRRYGGEAQPEDQRILLRLSEGDLVGYRLENPENQKIRIHVRSYGDGILDVQDLTAGQGLVWVSCSSGIINVENLHITIEE
;
A
#
# COMPACT_ATOMS: atom_id res chain seq x y z
N PRO A 1 17.53 -16.00 -16.37
CA PRO A 1 17.53 -16.71 -17.67
C PRO A 1 16.83 -18.06 -17.68
N GLN A 2 16.46 -18.65 -16.51
CA GLN A 2 15.83 -19.96 -16.43
C GLN A 2 14.36 -19.94 -16.00
N LEU A 3 13.88 -18.84 -15.43
CA LEU A 3 12.54 -18.77 -14.85
C LEU A 3 11.45 -18.79 -15.94
N LEU A 4 11.57 -17.97 -16.98
CA LEU A 4 10.57 -17.97 -18.06
C LEU A 4 10.45 -19.32 -18.81
N PRO A 5 11.55 -20.01 -19.18
CA PRO A 5 11.47 -21.37 -19.71
C PRO A 5 10.76 -22.36 -18.76
N LEU A 6 10.96 -22.23 -17.45
CA LEU A 6 10.26 -23.02 -16.45
C LEU A 6 8.76 -22.71 -16.45
N TYR A 7 8.37 -21.44 -16.44
CA TYR A 7 6.97 -21.00 -16.52
C TYR A 7 6.27 -21.55 -17.77
N ARG A 8 6.91 -21.42 -18.93
CA ARG A 8 6.39 -22.01 -20.20
C ARG A 8 6.14 -23.51 -20.09
N ARG A 9 7.02 -24.24 -19.41
CA ARG A 9 6.88 -25.68 -19.21
C ARG A 9 5.77 -26.02 -18.22
N LEU A 10 5.70 -25.29 -17.10
CA LEU A 10 4.67 -25.48 -16.09
C LEU A 10 3.28 -25.13 -16.62
N THR A 11 3.15 -23.98 -17.31
CA THR A 11 1.88 -23.58 -17.94
C THR A 11 1.35 -24.64 -18.87
N ARG A 12 2.20 -25.20 -19.77
CA ARG A 12 1.78 -26.29 -20.65
C ARG A 12 1.30 -27.51 -19.87
N ALA A 13 2.07 -27.96 -18.88
CA ALA A 13 1.71 -29.13 -18.08
C ALA A 13 0.39 -28.90 -17.29
N ILE A 14 0.13 -27.69 -16.80
CA ILE A 14 -1.14 -27.35 -16.17
C ILE A 14 -2.27 -27.40 -17.19
N ARG A 15 -2.09 -26.80 -18.36
CA ARG A 15 -3.12 -26.75 -19.41
C ARG A 15 -3.50 -28.11 -20.00
N ASP A 16 -2.59 -29.09 -19.95
CA ASP A 16 -2.88 -30.46 -20.32
C ASP A 16 -3.95 -31.10 -19.42
N VAL A 17 -4.12 -30.62 -18.19
CA VAL A 17 -5.06 -31.17 -17.19
C VAL A 17 -6.14 -30.17 -16.75
N ASP A 18 -5.87 -28.87 -16.87
CA ASP A 18 -6.76 -27.81 -16.46
C ASP A 18 -6.73 -26.60 -17.43
N ALA A 19 -7.76 -26.52 -18.26
CA ALA A 19 -7.93 -25.41 -19.22
C ALA A 19 -8.69 -24.20 -18.64
N ARG A 20 -9.09 -24.21 -17.36
CA ARG A 20 -10.05 -23.23 -16.85
C ARG A 20 -9.47 -22.27 -15.81
N HIS A 21 -8.68 -22.78 -14.86
CA HIS A 21 -8.18 -21.93 -13.78
C HIS A 21 -7.13 -20.94 -14.29
N MET A 22 -7.14 -19.77 -13.69
CA MET A 22 -6.14 -18.73 -13.86
C MET A 22 -4.77 -19.25 -13.41
N ILE A 23 -3.71 -18.92 -14.15
CA ILE A 23 -2.33 -19.15 -13.71
C ILE A 23 -1.72 -17.79 -13.38
N ILE A 24 -1.16 -17.68 -12.19
CA ILE A 24 -0.47 -16.49 -11.72
C ILE A 24 1.03 -16.74 -11.85
N LEU A 25 1.72 -15.83 -12.53
CA LEU A 25 3.17 -15.88 -12.73
C LEU A 25 3.81 -14.70 -12.01
N GLU A 26 4.78 -14.99 -11.15
CA GLU A 26 5.51 -13.99 -10.38
C GLU A 26 6.75 -13.48 -11.10
N GLY A 27 7.15 -12.25 -10.84
CA GLY A 27 8.46 -11.72 -11.19
C GLY A 27 9.61 -12.47 -10.49
N ALA A 28 10.84 -12.23 -10.91
CA ALA A 28 12.02 -12.68 -10.17
C ALA A 28 12.23 -11.83 -8.89
N HIS A 29 13.17 -12.26 -8.01
CA HIS A 29 13.54 -11.53 -6.79
C HIS A 29 12.34 -11.12 -5.93
N TRP A 30 11.63 -12.13 -5.38
CA TRP A 30 10.40 -11.89 -4.60
C TRP A 30 9.36 -11.08 -5.38
N ALA A 31 9.12 -11.46 -6.63
CA ALA A 31 8.17 -10.86 -7.55
C ALA A 31 8.40 -9.34 -7.84
N THR A 32 9.61 -8.81 -7.60
CA THR A 32 9.92 -7.39 -7.82
C THR A 32 10.59 -7.09 -9.17
N ASP A 33 11.07 -8.11 -9.88
CA ASP A 33 11.76 -7.95 -11.18
C ASP A 33 10.96 -8.61 -12.31
N PHE A 34 10.36 -7.78 -13.15
CA PHE A 34 9.56 -8.21 -14.31
C PHE A 34 10.39 -8.37 -15.61
N SER A 35 11.70 -8.13 -15.58
CA SER A 35 12.57 -8.40 -16.75
C SER A 35 12.52 -9.87 -17.19
N VAL A 36 12.12 -10.78 -16.30
CA VAL A 36 11.83 -12.18 -16.61
C VAL A 36 10.81 -12.36 -17.74
N PHE A 37 9.91 -11.40 -17.92
CA PHE A 37 8.85 -11.43 -18.92
C PHE A 37 9.20 -10.69 -20.23
N ASP A 38 10.42 -10.15 -20.40
CA ASP A 38 10.78 -9.39 -21.60
C ASP A 38 10.57 -10.18 -22.90
N ASP A 39 10.90 -11.48 -22.87
CA ASP A 39 10.72 -12.41 -24.00
C ASP A 39 9.38 -13.17 -23.96
N TYR A 40 8.45 -12.81 -23.06
CA TYR A 40 7.12 -13.39 -23.01
C TYR A 40 6.20 -12.66 -23.98
N THR A 41 5.41 -13.39 -24.76
CA THR A 41 4.59 -12.77 -25.82
C THR A 41 3.11 -12.67 -25.41
N PRO A 42 2.34 -11.74 -26.02
CA PRO A 42 0.90 -11.66 -25.79
C PRO A 42 0.15 -12.95 -26.10
N GLU A 43 0.59 -13.71 -27.10
CA GLU A 43 -0.02 -15.00 -27.48
C GLU A 43 0.19 -16.06 -26.40
N GLU A 44 1.38 -16.11 -25.79
CA GLU A 44 1.66 -17.00 -24.68
C GLU A 44 0.88 -16.60 -23.43
N ALA A 45 0.70 -15.30 -23.21
CA ALA A 45 -0.03 -14.74 -22.07
C ALA A 45 -1.55 -14.81 -22.21
N ALA A 46 -2.09 -15.01 -23.42
CA ALA A 46 -3.53 -15.09 -23.68
C ALA A 46 -4.22 -16.31 -23.04
N ASP A 47 -3.44 -17.23 -22.48
CA ASP A 47 -3.93 -18.46 -21.86
C ASP A 47 -4.33 -18.28 -20.38
N ASN A 48 -5.15 -17.28 -20.10
CA ASN A 48 -5.69 -16.95 -18.77
C ASN A 48 -4.57 -16.76 -17.71
N ILE A 49 -3.60 -15.92 -18.05
CA ILE A 49 -2.45 -15.58 -17.21
C ILE A 49 -2.71 -14.26 -16.45
N VAL A 50 -2.24 -14.17 -15.22
CA VAL A 50 -2.12 -12.96 -14.39
C VAL A 50 -0.65 -12.81 -14.02
N LEU A 51 -0.13 -11.59 -14.03
CA LEU A 51 1.21 -11.30 -13.52
C LEU A 51 1.13 -10.76 -12.11
N GLU A 52 1.97 -11.30 -11.24
CA GLU A 52 2.04 -10.95 -9.83
C GLU A 52 3.34 -10.22 -9.50
N PHE A 53 3.21 -9.13 -8.71
CA PHE A 53 4.33 -8.42 -8.12
C PHE A 53 4.13 -8.24 -6.61
N HIS A 54 5.24 -8.05 -5.88
CA HIS A 54 5.25 -7.67 -4.48
C HIS A 54 5.72 -6.23 -4.33
N LYS A 55 5.16 -5.50 -3.34
CA LYS A 55 5.55 -4.13 -3.08
C LYS A 55 5.54 -3.81 -1.59
N TYR A 56 6.73 -3.41 -1.14
CA TYR A 56 6.99 -3.00 0.23
C TYR A 56 7.71 -1.64 0.23
N TRP A 57 8.27 -1.20 1.22
CA TRP A 57 9.14 -0.07 1.60
C TRP A 57 9.67 0.88 0.50
N SER A 58 9.02 0.99 -0.61
CA SER A 58 9.34 1.88 -1.72
C SER A 58 8.29 2.98 -1.86
N ASP A 59 8.54 3.96 -2.73
CA ASP A 59 7.59 5.04 -2.99
C ASP A 59 6.21 4.47 -3.32
N PRO A 60 5.16 4.88 -2.57
CA PRO A 60 3.78 4.45 -2.84
C PRO A 60 3.14 5.32 -3.92
N ASP A 61 3.69 5.26 -5.14
CA ASP A 61 3.28 6.05 -6.30
C ASP A 61 3.21 5.23 -7.60
N GLU A 62 2.63 5.82 -8.64
CA GLU A 62 2.49 5.17 -9.94
C GLU A 62 3.81 4.96 -10.66
N GLU A 63 4.79 5.84 -10.43
CA GLU A 63 6.11 5.76 -11.07
C GLU A 63 6.82 4.48 -10.66
N SER A 64 6.73 4.12 -9.40
CA SER A 64 7.30 2.88 -8.86
C SER A 64 6.59 1.61 -9.35
N LEU A 65 5.37 1.75 -9.91
CA LEU A 65 4.61 0.66 -10.54
C LEU A 65 4.84 0.56 -12.06
N ALA A 66 5.46 1.56 -12.68
CA ALA A 66 5.60 1.64 -14.14
C ALA A 66 6.13 0.34 -14.79
N PRO A 67 7.19 -0.31 -14.29
CA PRO A 67 7.70 -1.54 -14.90
C PRO A 67 6.68 -2.67 -14.96
N PHE A 68 5.85 -2.82 -13.91
CA PHE A 68 4.81 -3.84 -13.83
C PHE A 68 3.65 -3.51 -14.77
N VAL A 69 3.19 -2.25 -14.73
CA VAL A 69 2.06 -1.77 -15.53
C VAL A 69 2.39 -1.81 -17.04
N GLU A 70 3.59 -1.41 -17.44
CA GLU A 70 4.04 -1.45 -18.84
C GLU A 70 4.13 -2.89 -19.35
N THR A 71 4.69 -3.80 -18.57
CA THR A 71 4.75 -5.23 -18.92
C THR A 71 3.36 -5.83 -19.07
N ALA A 72 2.45 -5.58 -18.13
CA ALA A 72 1.08 -6.08 -18.18
C ALA A 72 0.31 -5.51 -19.38
N LYS A 73 0.46 -4.22 -19.70
CA LYS A 73 -0.12 -3.59 -20.90
C LYS A 73 0.41 -4.21 -22.18
N ARG A 74 1.74 -4.42 -22.29
CA ARG A 74 2.39 -5.05 -23.43
C ARG A 74 1.86 -6.46 -23.68
N LEU A 75 1.65 -7.23 -22.61
CA LEU A 75 1.16 -8.61 -22.67
C LEU A 75 -0.37 -8.72 -22.70
N ASN A 76 -1.08 -7.61 -22.46
CA ASN A 76 -2.54 -7.57 -22.34
C ASN A 76 -3.08 -8.54 -21.26
N VAL A 77 -2.49 -8.51 -20.08
CA VAL A 77 -2.87 -9.34 -18.94
C VAL A 77 -3.17 -8.48 -17.71
N PRO A 78 -4.00 -8.98 -16.75
CA PRO A 78 -4.20 -8.32 -15.47
C PRO A 78 -2.93 -8.38 -14.61
N LEU A 79 -2.85 -7.42 -13.67
CA LEU A 79 -1.88 -7.40 -12.57
C LEU A 79 -2.53 -7.77 -11.25
N TRP A 80 -1.75 -8.38 -10.39
CA TRP A 80 -2.08 -8.61 -9.00
C TRP A 80 -0.88 -8.27 -8.10
N MET A 81 -1.08 -7.42 -7.11
CA MET A 81 -0.12 -7.18 -6.04
C MET A 81 -0.34 -8.25 -4.98
N GLY A 82 0.42 -9.34 -5.06
CA GLY A 82 0.20 -10.55 -4.27
C GLY A 82 0.71 -10.45 -2.83
N GLU A 83 1.71 -9.59 -2.60
CA GLU A 83 2.19 -9.26 -1.26
C GLU A 83 2.53 -7.79 -1.14
N GLY A 84 2.00 -7.14 -0.10
CA GLY A 84 2.36 -5.79 0.29
C GLY A 84 1.85 -5.46 1.69
N GLY A 85 2.62 -4.69 2.41
CA GLY A 85 2.34 -4.36 3.80
C GLY A 85 3.62 -4.06 4.56
N GLU A 86 3.73 -4.53 5.81
CA GLU A 86 4.90 -4.35 6.68
C GLU A 86 5.39 -2.89 6.73
N ASN A 87 4.45 -1.99 6.85
CA ASN A 87 4.68 -0.55 6.86
C ASN A 87 3.75 0.12 7.88
N ASN A 88 3.61 1.42 7.83
CA ASN A 88 2.72 2.19 8.69
C ASN A 88 1.40 2.57 7.99
N LEU A 89 0.45 3.09 8.77
CA LEU A 89 -0.86 3.53 8.28
C LEU A 89 -0.75 4.56 7.15
N GLN A 90 0.25 5.45 7.23
CA GLN A 90 0.47 6.48 6.22
C GLN A 90 0.78 5.84 4.86
N TRP A 91 1.74 4.91 4.81
CA TRP A 91 2.10 4.20 3.58
C TRP A 91 0.91 3.41 3.02
N TYR A 92 0.14 2.74 3.91
CA TYR A 92 -1.06 2.00 3.49
C TYR A 92 -2.09 2.89 2.83
N THR A 93 -2.30 4.09 3.38
CA THR A 93 -3.27 5.07 2.84
C THR A 93 -2.85 5.62 1.48
N TYR A 94 -1.56 5.62 1.14
CA TYR A 94 -1.07 5.91 -0.21
C TYR A 94 -1.24 4.74 -1.16
N ALA A 95 -0.72 3.55 -0.78
CA ALA A 95 -0.48 2.46 -1.70
C ALA A 95 -1.75 1.70 -2.13
N PHE A 96 -2.56 1.25 -1.17
CA PHE A 96 -3.70 0.36 -1.46
C PHE A 96 -4.82 1.04 -2.25
N PRO A 97 -5.25 2.27 -1.92
CA PRO A 97 -6.22 2.99 -2.74
C PRO A 97 -5.70 3.30 -4.16
N MET A 98 -4.40 3.44 -4.34
CA MET A 98 -3.80 3.57 -5.67
C MET A 98 -3.96 2.28 -6.49
N TYR A 99 -3.77 1.09 -5.90
CA TYR A 99 -4.02 -0.18 -6.59
C TYR A 99 -5.47 -0.29 -7.03
N GLU A 100 -6.43 0.02 -6.14
CA GLU A 100 -7.86 0.05 -6.46
C GLU A 100 -8.16 0.98 -7.66
N ARG A 101 -7.61 2.19 -7.64
CA ARG A 101 -7.81 3.17 -8.73
C ARG A 101 -7.24 2.70 -10.06
N LEU A 102 -6.15 1.94 -10.04
CA LEU A 102 -5.51 1.36 -11.22
C LEU A 102 -6.13 0.04 -11.68
N GLY A 103 -7.14 -0.47 -10.95
CA GLY A 103 -7.76 -1.77 -11.24
C GLY A 103 -6.84 -2.96 -10.97
N ILE A 104 -5.87 -2.80 -10.06
CA ILE A 104 -4.95 -3.85 -9.64
C ILE A 104 -5.51 -4.53 -8.39
N GLY A 105 -5.78 -5.83 -8.47
CA GLY A 105 -6.13 -6.62 -7.29
C GLY A 105 -4.96 -6.73 -6.33
N TRP A 106 -5.24 -6.88 -5.02
CA TRP A 106 -4.17 -6.93 -4.03
C TRP A 106 -4.45 -7.88 -2.87
N CYS A 107 -3.36 -8.38 -2.26
CA CYS A 107 -3.34 -9.07 -0.98
C CYS A 107 -2.46 -8.33 0.03
N PHE A 108 -2.94 -8.22 1.25
CA PHE A 108 -2.16 -7.63 2.34
C PHE A 108 -1.29 -8.67 3.03
N TRP A 109 0.01 -8.42 3.17
CA TRP A 109 0.95 -9.26 3.88
C TRP A 109 1.33 -8.65 5.25
N ALA A 110 1.05 -9.32 6.32
CA ALA A 110 0.20 -10.49 6.49
C ALA A 110 -1.05 -10.10 7.29
N TYR A 111 -2.14 -10.87 7.12
CA TYR A 111 -3.39 -10.63 7.84
C TYR A 111 -3.21 -10.60 9.35
N LYS A 112 -2.35 -11.47 9.90
CA LYS A 112 -2.14 -11.61 11.34
C LYS A 112 -0.66 -11.84 11.65
N LYS A 113 -0.11 -11.07 12.60
CA LYS A 113 1.29 -11.14 13.05
C LYS A 113 1.41 -11.38 14.54
N MET A 114 2.55 -11.96 14.94
CA MET A 114 2.92 -12.08 16.33
C MET A 114 3.56 -10.76 16.81
N GLU A 115 2.97 -10.12 17.82
CA GLU A 115 3.47 -8.92 18.52
C GLU A 115 3.72 -7.65 17.66
N VAL A 116 3.46 -7.68 16.36
CA VAL A 116 3.72 -6.53 15.47
C VAL A 116 2.40 -5.89 15.03
N PRO A 117 2.05 -4.67 15.48
CA PRO A 117 0.72 -4.08 15.34
C PRO A 117 0.46 -3.42 13.97
N ASN A 118 1.22 -3.75 12.94
CA ASN A 118 1.05 -3.21 11.58
C ASN A 118 0.29 -4.15 10.64
N SER A 119 -0.51 -5.04 11.21
CA SER A 119 -1.39 -5.99 10.50
C SER A 119 -2.83 -5.86 10.97
N PRO A 120 -3.84 -6.28 10.20
CA PRO A 120 -5.25 -6.25 10.62
C PRO A 120 -5.53 -6.97 11.95
N ALA A 121 -4.68 -7.92 12.32
CA ALA A 121 -4.75 -8.58 13.62
C ALA A 121 -3.35 -8.91 14.14
N THR A 122 -3.20 -8.91 15.47
CA THR A 122 -1.99 -9.39 16.15
C THR A 122 -2.34 -10.39 17.23
N PHE A 123 -1.36 -11.18 17.64
CA PHE A 123 -1.49 -12.10 18.76
C PHE A 123 -0.18 -12.09 19.56
N GLU A 124 -0.29 -12.43 20.84
CA GLU A 124 0.85 -12.49 21.75
C GLU A 124 1.76 -13.67 21.42
N LYS A 125 3.08 -13.48 21.63
CA LYS A 125 4.05 -14.57 21.55
C LYS A 125 3.74 -15.65 22.61
N PRO A 126 3.56 -16.90 22.23
CA PRO A 126 3.24 -17.94 23.19
C PRO A 126 4.42 -18.24 24.10
N GLU A 127 4.15 -18.59 25.35
CA GLU A 127 5.18 -19.00 26.30
C GLU A 127 6.01 -20.17 25.74
N GLY A 128 7.32 -20.01 25.80
CA GLY A 128 8.29 -21.00 25.32
C GLY A 128 8.64 -20.89 23.84
N TRP A 129 8.06 -19.95 23.08
CA TRP A 129 8.34 -19.78 21.64
C TRP A 129 9.84 -19.58 21.36
N ASP A 130 10.57 -18.91 22.28
CA ASP A 130 12.01 -18.68 22.14
C ASP A 130 12.83 -19.98 22.07
N GLN A 131 12.32 -21.10 22.59
CA GLN A 131 12.97 -22.41 22.45
C GLN A 131 12.87 -22.92 20.98
N ILE A 132 11.75 -22.62 20.31
CA ILE A 132 11.56 -22.99 18.90
C ILE A 132 12.48 -22.12 18.01
N THR A 133 12.50 -20.79 18.23
CA THR A 133 13.34 -19.89 17.43
C THR A 133 14.83 -20.18 17.67
N ALA A 134 15.25 -20.39 18.92
CA ALA A 134 16.63 -20.75 19.23
C ALA A 134 17.06 -22.08 18.52
N TYR A 135 16.18 -23.06 18.44
CA TYR A 135 16.46 -24.28 17.69
C TYR A 135 16.63 -24.02 16.19
N LEU A 136 15.78 -23.17 15.59
CA LEU A 136 15.90 -22.78 14.18
C LEU A 136 17.22 -22.06 13.89
N ASP A 137 17.75 -21.33 14.87
CA ASP A 137 19.05 -20.66 14.80
C ASP A 137 20.25 -21.58 15.12
N GLY A 138 20.02 -22.89 15.18
CA GLY A 138 21.06 -23.91 15.40
C GLY A 138 21.32 -24.24 16.88
N GLY A 139 20.45 -23.83 17.78
CA GLY A 139 20.51 -24.19 19.21
C GLY A 139 20.01 -25.59 19.53
N GLU A 140 19.85 -25.89 20.82
CA GLU A 140 19.41 -27.20 21.28
C GLU A 140 17.97 -27.50 20.85
N ARG A 141 17.76 -28.73 20.38
CA ARG A 141 16.43 -29.21 19.99
C ARG A 141 15.54 -29.41 21.22
N PRO A 142 14.38 -28.76 21.31
CA PRO A 142 13.45 -29.06 22.40
C PRO A 142 12.92 -30.50 22.39
N ALA A 143 12.60 -31.01 23.55
CA ALA A 143 11.95 -32.32 23.64
C ALA A 143 10.61 -32.31 22.87
N PRO A 144 10.22 -33.40 22.19
CA PRO A 144 9.01 -33.45 21.38
C PRO A 144 7.74 -33.00 22.12
N GLU A 145 7.60 -33.40 23.37
CA GLU A 145 6.44 -33.08 24.21
C GLU A 145 6.43 -31.57 24.57
N ALA A 146 7.59 -30.97 24.82
CA ALA A 146 7.74 -29.56 25.08
C ALA A 146 7.42 -28.73 23.81
N ALA A 147 7.96 -29.17 22.66
CA ALA A 147 7.65 -28.53 21.37
C ALA A 147 6.15 -28.59 21.07
N GLN A 148 5.50 -29.76 21.24
CA GLN A 148 4.05 -29.90 21.03
C GLN A 148 3.26 -28.94 21.94
N ALA A 149 3.60 -28.82 23.22
CA ALA A 149 2.94 -27.91 24.14
C ALA A 149 3.12 -26.44 23.75
N ILE A 150 4.27 -26.07 23.16
CA ILE A 150 4.49 -24.72 22.63
C ILE A 150 3.60 -24.46 21.41
N PHE A 151 3.50 -25.42 20.47
CA PHE A 151 2.63 -25.27 19.31
C PHE A 151 1.13 -25.26 19.69
N ASP A 152 0.70 -26.00 20.71
CA ASP A 152 -0.68 -25.94 21.21
C ASP A 152 -0.99 -24.53 21.78
N ARG A 153 -0.05 -23.93 22.51
CA ARG A 153 -0.18 -22.52 22.95
C ARG A 153 -0.20 -21.54 21.78
N PHE A 154 0.65 -21.74 20.77
CA PHE A 154 0.67 -20.93 19.58
C PHE A 154 -0.69 -20.94 18.85
N LEU A 155 -1.29 -22.11 18.66
CA LEU A 155 -2.62 -22.21 18.07
C LEU A 155 -3.70 -21.51 18.89
N ASN A 156 -3.59 -21.56 20.22
CA ASN A 156 -4.47 -20.82 21.09
C ASN A 156 -4.28 -19.30 20.97
N CYS A 157 -3.03 -18.79 20.96
CA CYS A 157 -2.75 -17.37 20.78
C CYS A 157 -3.29 -16.83 19.43
N ILE A 158 -3.08 -17.60 18.34
CA ILE A 158 -3.61 -17.22 17.01
C ILE A 158 -5.13 -17.06 17.02
N SER A 159 -5.85 -17.87 17.79
CA SER A 159 -7.33 -17.83 17.84
C SER A 159 -7.88 -16.64 18.64
N HIS A 160 -7.05 -15.97 19.46
CA HIS A 160 -7.44 -14.89 20.40
C HIS A 160 -6.73 -13.57 20.13
N GLY A 161 -6.39 -13.28 18.87
CA GLY A 161 -5.67 -12.06 18.54
C GLY A 161 -6.49 -10.77 18.69
N GLU A 162 -5.79 -9.67 18.92
CA GLU A 162 -6.33 -8.30 18.88
C GLU A 162 -6.56 -7.84 17.44
N TYR A 163 -7.62 -7.09 17.20
CA TYR A 163 -8.01 -6.58 15.89
C TYR A 163 -7.67 -5.09 15.77
N HIS A 164 -7.10 -4.68 14.63
CA HIS A 164 -6.67 -3.31 14.33
C HIS A 164 -7.52 -2.71 13.19
N PRO A 165 -8.74 -2.22 13.49
CA PRO A 165 -9.64 -1.70 12.45
C PRO A 165 -9.09 -0.47 11.72
N GLU A 166 -8.17 0.30 12.32
CA GLU A 166 -7.50 1.44 11.70
C GLU A 166 -6.67 1.03 10.48
N ILE A 167 -6.12 -0.19 10.47
CA ILE A 167 -5.40 -0.72 9.30
C ILE A 167 -6.36 -0.91 8.14
N ILE A 168 -7.50 -1.59 8.36
CA ILE A 168 -8.52 -1.78 7.33
C ILE A 168 -9.04 -0.42 6.81
N ARG A 169 -9.23 0.56 7.71
CA ARG A 169 -9.64 1.91 7.31
C ARG A 169 -8.62 2.59 6.42
N ALA A 170 -7.33 2.48 6.74
CA ALA A 170 -6.25 3.02 5.91
C ALA A 170 -6.22 2.35 4.52
N LEU A 171 -6.29 1.02 4.45
CA LEU A 171 -6.30 0.25 3.21
C LEU A 171 -7.47 0.60 2.30
N THR A 172 -8.64 0.88 2.87
CA THR A 172 -9.91 1.09 2.14
C THR A 172 -10.41 2.52 2.14
N ARG A 173 -9.68 3.46 2.75
CA ARG A 173 -10.08 4.87 2.91
C ARG A 173 -11.47 5.07 3.54
N ARG A 174 -11.79 4.32 4.59
CA ARG A 174 -13.03 4.40 5.35
C ARG A 174 -12.87 5.21 6.63
N PRO A 175 -13.73 6.22 6.89
CA PRO A 175 -13.71 6.97 8.15
C PRO A 175 -13.95 6.08 9.39
N PRO A 176 -13.41 6.47 10.57
CA PRO A 176 -12.47 7.57 10.80
C PRO A 176 -11.05 7.19 10.38
N LEU A 177 -10.32 8.13 9.77
CA LEU A 177 -8.92 7.92 9.34
C LEU A 177 -8.20 9.26 9.16
N GLU A 178 -6.87 9.18 9.02
CA GLU A 178 -6.03 10.28 8.57
C GLU A 178 -5.51 10.00 7.16
N ILE A 179 -5.64 10.97 6.23
CA ILE A 179 -5.11 10.87 4.88
C ILE A 179 -3.96 11.87 4.74
N PRO A 180 -2.72 11.40 4.46
CA PRO A 180 -1.62 12.29 4.14
C PRO A 180 -1.94 13.13 2.91
N ALA A 181 -1.58 14.41 2.92
CA ALA A 181 -1.97 15.33 1.85
C ALA A 181 -1.44 14.91 0.46
N GLY A 182 -0.28 14.25 0.40
CA GLY A 182 0.24 13.72 -0.86
C GLY A 182 -0.50 12.51 -1.43
N ALA A 183 -1.45 11.92 -0.67
CA ALA A 183 -2.21 10.72 -1.06
C ALA A 183 -3.50 11.06 -1.85
N TYR A 184 -3.51 12.16 -2.59
CA TYR A 184 -4.62 12.52 -3.47
C TYR A 184 -4.76 11.57 -4.67
N ASP A 185 -5.99 11.42 -5.16
CA ASP A 185 -6.36 10.53 -6.27
C ASP A 185 -6.59 11.29 -7.58
N ALA A 186 -6.89 12.59 -7.49
CA ALA A 186 -7.11 13.48 -8.61
C ALA A 186 -6.44 14.84 -8.36
N GLU A 187 -6.01 15.50 -9.40
CA GLU A 187 -5.41 16.83 -9.31
C GLU A 187 -5.81 17.72 -10.50
N ASP A 188 -6.03 18.99 -10.22
CA ASP A 188 -6.09 20.07 -11.21
C ASP A 188 -5.19 21.22 -10.71
N ILE A 189 -3.94 21.22 -11.17
CA ILE A 189 -2.89 22.14 -10.73
C ILE A 189 -2.68 23.20 -11.79
N GLN A 190 -3.02 24.44 -11.45
CA GLN A 190 -2.92 25.63 -12.29
C GLN A 190 -1.58 26.35 -12.11
N SER A 191 -0.98 26.27 -10.94
CA SER A 191 0.27 26.96 -10.58
C SER A 191 1.51 26.44 -11.33
N GLY A 192 1.39 25.30 -12.01
CA GLY A 192 2.47 24.60 -12.67
C GLY A 192 3.40 23.89 -11.69
N ARG A 193 4.03 22.80 -12.17
CA ARG A 193 4.93 22.01 -11.35
C ARG A 193 6.17 22.81 -10.95
N ARG A 194 6.48 22.83 -9.65
CA ARG A 194 7.77 23.32 -9.15
C ARG A 194 8.79 22.18 -9.12
N ALA A 195 10.04 22.49 -9.44
CA ALA A 195 11.13 21.52 -9.28
C ALA A 195 11.26 21.11 -7.79
N GLY A 196 11.62 19.86 -7.53
CA GLY A 196 11.96 19.40 -6.18
C GLY A 196 10.88 18.61 -5.43
N SER A 197 9.90 18.06 -6.14
CA SER A 197 8.99 17.07 -5.51
C SER A 197 9.77 15.85 -5.02
N VAL A 198 9.59 15.47 -3.76
CA VAL A 198 10.36 14.39 -3.10
C VAL A 198 9.92 13.00 -3.54
N PHE A 199 8.65 12.84 -3.95
CA PHE A 199 8.11 11.66 -4.64
C PHE A 199 6.90 12.04 -5.50
N ARG A 200 6.25 11.13 -6.23
CA ARG A 200 5.22 11.41 -7.24
C ARG A 200 5.70 12.45 -8.25
N ARG A 201 6.86 12.20 -8.82
CA ARG A 201 7.59 13.18 -9.63
C ARG A 201 6.92 13.48 -10.98
N THR A 202 6.02 12.61 -11.45
CA THR A 202 5.22 12.82 -12.67
C THR A 202 3.97 13.66 -12.42
N SER A 203 3.51 13.77 -11.17
CA SER A 203 2.40 14.63 -10.76
C SER A 203 2.72 16.12 -10.97
N LYS A 204 1.71 16.95 -11.21
CA LYS A 204 1.86 18.40 -11.31
C LYS A 204 1.97 19.08 -9.95
N ALA A 205 1.36 18.51 -8.92
CA ALA A 205 1.46 19.02 -7.56
C ALA A 205 2.88 18.86 -7.00
N THR A 206 3.25 19.72 -6.07
CA THR A 206 4.57 19.72 -5.44
C THR A 206 4.50 19.16 -4.03
N LEU A 207 5.27 18.10 -3.77
CA LEU A 207 5.44 17.49 -2.46
C LEU A 207 6.82 17.85 -1.90
N LEU A 208 6.87 18.33 -0.67
CA LEU A 208 8.08 18.87 -0.02
C LEU A 208 8.23 18.26 1.36
N PHE A 209 9.47 18.06 1.81
CA PHE A 209 9.69 17.82 3.24
C PHE A 209 9.34 19.06 4.06
N ALA A 210 8.79 18.86 5.25
CA ALA A 210 8.28 19.94 6.09
C ALA A 210 9.39 20.89 6.57
N ASP A 211 10.60 20.40 6.74
CA ASP A 211 11.78 21.20 7.15
C ASP A 211 12.53 21.82 5.95
N GLY A 212 12.08 21.54 4.72
CA GLY A 212 12.62 22.11 3.49
C GLY A 212 13.88 21.46 2.96
N HIS A 213 14.36 20.36 3.56
CA HIS A 213 15.47 19.62 2.98
C HIS A 213 15.10 18.99 1.64
N THR A 214 16.08 18.49 0.90
CA THR A 214 15.91 17.81 -0.38
C THR A 214 16.45 16.39 -0.28
N GLY A 215 15.82 15.44 -0.98
CA GLY A 215 16.23 14.05 -0.96
C GLY A 215 15.12 13.14 -1.45
N GLU A 216 15.26 11.87 -1.15
CA GLU A 216 14.25 10.84 -1.40
C GLU A 216 13.52 10.51 -0.10
N ALA A 217 12.23 10.22 -0.20
CA ALA A 217 11.44 9.79 0.95
C ALA A 217 11.86 8.38 1.40
N ASP A 218 12.01 8.18 2.70
CA ASP A 218 12.28 6.87 3.29
C ASP A 218 10.99 6.27 3.86
N TRP A 219 10.55 5.19 3.24
CA TRP A 219 9.31 4.47 3.59
C TRP A 219 9.54 3.18 4.39
N ARG A 220 10.73 2.94 4.91
CA ARG A 220 11.06 1.72 5.67
C ARG A 220 10.52 1.81 7.10
N ARG A 221 9.38 1.18 7.35
CA ARG A 221 8.68 1.14 8.65
C ARG A 221 8.22 -0.28 8.96
N TYR A 222 9.19 -1.16 9.17
CA TYR A 222 8.99 -2.63 9.27
C TYR A 222 8.03 -3.06 10.37
N GLY A 223 8.02 -2.34 11.50
CA GLY A 223 7.13 -2.59 12.64
C GLY A 223 5.88 -1.71 12.67
N GLY A 224 5.70 -0.84 11.67
CA GLY A 224 4.60 0.13 11.65
C GLY A 224 4.94 1.45 12.37
N GLU A 225 6.22 1.74 12.55
CA GLU A 225 6.70 2.94 13.21
C GLU A 225 6.14 4.21 12.55
N ALA A 226 5.88 5.23 13.35
CA ALA A 226 5.46 6.53 12.83
C ALA A 226 6.53 7.12 11.89
N GLN A 227 6.08 7.93 10.93
CA GLN A 227 7.00 8.65 10.06
C GLN A 227 7.84 9.64 10.89
N PRO A 228 9.19 9.62 10.78
CA PRO A 228 10.04 10.58 11.47
C PRO A 228 9.74 12.02 11.06
N GLU A 229 10.06 12.97 11.92
CA GLU A 229 9.81 14.40 11.68
C GLU A 229 10.49 14.93 10.41
N ASP A 230 11.71 14.47 10.12
CA ASP A 230 12.47 14.82 8.92
C ASP A 230 11.90 14.18 7.63
N GLN A 231 11.01 13.19 7.76
CA GLN A 231 10.30 12.55 6.66
C GLN A 231 8.85 13.02 6.51
N ARG A 232 8.44 14.07 7.22
CA ARG A 232 7.12 14.66 7.04
C ARG A 232 7.01 15.34 5.68
N ILE A 233 5.98 14.97 4.93
CA ILE A 233 5.75 15.46 3.57
C ILE A 233 4.53 16.38 3.55
N LEU A 234 4.69 17.55 2.95
CA LEU A 234 3.65 18.55 2.76
C LEU A 234 3.29 18.66 1.28
N LEU A 235 2.02 18.77 0.99
CA LEU A 235 1.51 19.13 -0.33
C LEU A 235 1.42 20.66 -0.42
N ARG A 236 2.13 21.28 -1.36
CA ARG A 236 2.02 22.70 -1.63
C ARG A 236 0.96 22.99 -2.67
N LEU A 237 -0.01 23.81 -2.29
CA LEU A 237 -1.04 24.36 -3.18
C LEU A 237 -0.90 25.88 -3.28
N SER A 238 -1.13 26.43 -4.46
CA SER A 238 -1.24 27.85 -4.73
C SER A 238 -2.66 28.18 -5.19
N GLU A 239 -2.99 29.48 -5.28
CA GLU A 239 -4.29 29.91 -5.76
C GLU A 239 -4.70 29.23 -7.07
N GLY A 240 -5.89 28.65 -7.10
CA GLY A 240 -6.46 27.90 -8.21
C GLY A 240 -6.10 26.41 -8.24
N ASP A 241 -5.17 25.93 -7.41
CA ASP A 241 -4.84 24.50 -7.34
C ASP A 241 -5.92 23.73 -6.59
N LEU A 242 -6.21 22.53 -7.08
CA LEU A 242 -7.25 21.63 -6.58
C LEU A 242 -6.74 20.19 -6.54
N VAL A 243 -7.01 19.47 -5.44
CA VAL A 243 -6.75 18.03 -5.31
C VAL A 243 -7.95 17.30 -4.74
N GLY A 244 -8.17 16.06 -5.17
CA GLY A 244 -9.30 15.23 -4.77
C GLY A 244 -8.84 13.95 -4.07
N TYR A 245 -9.48 13.63 -2.95
CA TYR A 245 -9.21 12.43 -2.15
C TYR A 245 -10.41 11.51 -2.17
N ARG A 246 -10.25 10.31 -2.67
CA ARG A 246 -11.30 9.31 -2.64
C ARG A 246 -11.56 8.85 -1.20
N LEU A 247 -12.83 8.80 -0.83
CA LEU A 247 -13.32 8.23 0.41
C LEU A 247 -14.39 7.18 0.12
N GLU A 248 -14.41 6.14 0.93
CA GLU A 248 -15.48 5.16 1.00
C GLU A 248 -16.25 5.31 2.31
N ASN A 249 -17.53 5.67 2.20
CA ASN A 249 -18.45 5.82 3.32
C ASN A 249 -19.73 4.98 3.08
N PRO A 250 -19.61 3.63 3.08
CA PRO A 250 -20.71 2.75 2.69
C PRO A 250 -21.90 2.83 3.64
N GLU A 251 -21.69 3.26 4.88
CA GLU A 251 -22.73 3.41 5.89
C GLU A 251 -23.41 4.78 5.86
N ASN A 252 -22.98 5.67 4.95
CA ASN A 252 -23.47 7.05 4.82
C ASN A 252 -23.42 7.83 6.15
N GLN A 253 -22.39 7.57 6.95
CA GLN A 253 -22.18 8.26 8.21
C GLN A 253 -21.92 9.74 7.97
N LYS A 254 -22.37 10.59 8.88
CA LYS A 254 -22.01 12.00 8.85
C LYS A 254 -20.55 12.15 9.25
N ILE A 255 -19.75 12.73 8.37
CA ILE A 255 -18.32 12.90 8.58
C ILE A 255 -17.97 14.37 8.75
N ARG A 256 -16.87 14.62 9.48
CA ARG A 256 -16.23 15.92 9.59
C ARG A 256 -14.80 15.81 9.08
N ILE A 257 -14.39 16.76 8.26
CA ILE A 257 -13.04 16.82 7.69
C ILE A 257 -12.32 18.02 8.27
N HIS A 258 -11.18 17.77 8.90
CA HIS A 258 -10.27 18.79 9.38
C HIS A 258 -8.94 18.71 8.62
N VAL A 259 -8.54 19.79 7.98
CA VAL A 259 -7.29 19.85 7.20
C VAL A 259 -6.21 20.52 8.04
N ARG A 260 -5.12 19.82 8.29
CA ARG A 260 -3.92 20.40 8.92
C ARG A 260 -3.07 21.05 7.84
N SER A 261 -2.84 22.34 7.98
CA SER A 261 -2.11 23.12 6.97
C SER A 261 -1.32 24.29 7.59
N TYR A 262 -0.39 24.83 6.81
CA TYR A 262 0.54 25.90 7.21
C TYR A 262 0.69 26.90 6.06
N GLY A 263 0.75 28.19 6.37
CA GLY A 263 0.91 29.27 5.40
C GLY A 263 -0.19 30.31 5.53
N ASP A 264 -0.25 31.23 4.59
CA ASP A 264 -1.16 32.37 4.54
C ASP A 264 -2.31 32.20 3.51
N GLY A 265 -2.31 31.08 2.79
CA GLY A 265 -3.36 30.75 1.84
C GLY A 265 -4.68 30.36 2.50
N ILE A 266 -5.76 30.48 1.75
CA ILE A 266 -7.11 30.06 2.17
C ILE A 266 -7.45 28.74 1.49
N LEU A 267 -7.87 27.75 2.30
CA LEU A 267 -8.36 26.47 1.81
C LEU A 267 -9.88 26.43 1.82
N ASP A 268 -10.43 25.88 0.74
CA ASP A 268 -11.82 25.44 0.68
C ASP A 268 -11.89 23.92 0.58
N VAL A 269 -12.75 23.31 1.38
CA VAL A 269 -13.00 21.86 1.41
C VAL A 269 -14.42 21.62 0.96
N GLN A 270 -14.60 20.83 -0.10
CA GLN A 270 -15.92 20.41 -0.56
C GLN A 270 -16.20 19.01 -0.01
N ASP A 271 -17.18 18.94 0.89
CA ASP A 271 -17.56 17.69 1.55
C ASP A 271 -18.20 16.68 0.60
N LEU A 272 -18.04 15.42 0.99
CA LEU A 272 -18.73 14.31 0.37
C LEU A 272 -20.20 14.30 0.79
N THR A 273 -21.11 14.34 -0.17
CA THR A 273 -22.55 14.42 0.14
C THR A 273 -23.17 13.09 0.53
N ALA A 274 -22.66 11.96 0.07
CA ALA A 274 -23.05 10.59 0.50
C ALA A 274 -22.22 9.50 -0.20
N GLY A 275 -22.06 8.36 0.44
CA GLY A 275 -21.52 7.14 -0.19
C GLY A 275 -20.02 7.17 -0.51
N GLN A 276 -19.68 6.86 -1.75
CA GLN A 276 -18.31 6.87 -2.27
C GLN A 276 -18.09 8.09 -3.17
N GLY A 277 -16.97 8.78 -3.02
CA GLY A 277 -16.67 9.93 -3.88
C GLY A 277 -15.36 10.62 -3.55
N LEU A 278 -15.15 11.78 -4.17
CA LEU A 278 -13.97 12.61 -3.95
C LEU A 278 -14.31 13.77 -3.00
N VAL A 279 -13.51 13.90 -1.95
CA VAL A 279 -13.41 15.13 -1.17
C VAL A 279 -12.41 16.02 -1.89
N TRP A 280 -12.82 17.24 -2.26
CA TRP A 280 -11.96 18.18 -2.93
C TRP A 280 -11.41 19.23 -1.96
N VAL A 281 -10.11 19.47 -2.07
CA VAL A 281 -9.40 20.50 -1.33
C VAL A 281 -8.76 21.45 -2.34
N SER A 282 -9.10 22.74 -2.26
CA SER A 282 -8.59 23.78 -3.16
C SER A 282 -7.97 24.93 -2.38
N CYS A 283 -7.00 25.62 -3.00
CA CYS A 283 -6.46 26.87 -2.50
C CYS A 283 -7.14 28.03 -3.24
N SER A 284 -7.95 28.84 -2.53
CA SER A 284 -8.69 29.95 -3.11
C SER A 284 -7.92 31.26 -3.10
N SER A 285 -6.83 31.36 -2.33
CA SER A 285 -5.89 32.49 -2.39
C SER A 285 -4.56 32.14 -1.74
N GLY A 286 -3.48 32.81 -2.17
CA GLY A 286 -2.15 32.68 -1.57
C GLY A 286 -1.45 31.35 -1.83
N ILE A 287 -0.63 30.92 -0.87
CA ILE A 287 0.11 29.66 -0.90
C ILE A 287 -0.06 28.94 0.43
N ILE A 288 -0.38 27.66 0.38
CA ILE A 288 -0.56 26.85 1.57
C ILE A 288 0.13 25.50 1.43
N ASN A 289 0.66 25.00 2.52
CA ASN A 289 1.23 23.66 2.62
C ASN A 289 0.29 22.80 3.46
N VAL A 290 -0.27 21.76 2.86
CA VAL A 290 -1.19 20.81 3.51
C VAL A 290 -0.42 19.59 3.96
N GLU A 291 -0.62 19.16 5.22
CA GLU A 291 0.01 17.99 5.80
C GLU A 291 -0.87 16.76 5.71
N ASN A 292 -2.09 16.86 6.23
CA ASN A 292 -3.06 15.76 6.22
C ASN A 292 -4.51 16.25 6.31
N LEU A 293 -5.41 15.32 6.03
CA LEU A 293 -6.85 15.42 6.27
C LEU A 293 -7.21 14.46 7.39
N HIS A 294 -7.69 14.97 8.51
CA HIS A 294 -8.22 14.18 9.61
C HIS A 294 -9.74 14.06 9.46
N ILE A 295 -10.22 12.85 9.24
CA ILE A 295 -11.62 12.56 8.94
C ILE A 295 -12.21 11.79 10.11
N THR A 296 -13.24 12.35 10.72
CA THR A 296 -13.95 11.78 11.87
C THR A 296 -15.41 11.51 11.52
N ILE A 297 -16.06 10.65 12.30
CA ILE A 297 -17.49 10.41 12.24
C ILE A 297 -18.14 11.31 13.29
N GLU A 298 -19.19 12.05 12.90
CA GLU A 298 -20.03 12.80 13.85
C GLU A 298 -21.02 11.85 14.51
N GLU A 299 -21.17 11.98 15.83
CA GLU A 299 -22.16 11.26 16.62
C GLU A 299 -23.60 11.72 16.34
#